data_c277e5b7b4e3c029fa2005046818abef
#
_entry.id   c277e5b7b4e3c029fa2005046818abef
#
_cell.length_a   1.000
_cell.length_b   1.000
_cell.length_c   1.000
_cell.angle_alpha   90.00
_cell.angle_beta   90.00
_cell.angle_gamma   90.00
#
_symmetry.space_group_name_H-M   'P 1'
#
loop_
_entity.id
_entity.type
_entity.pdbx_description
1 polymer ?
#
loop_
_entity_poly.entity_id
_entity_poly.type
_entity_poly.pdbx_seq_one_letter_code
_entity_poly.pdbx_strand_id
1 'polypeptide(L)'
;MWATPVASIEQFTSFLKHTKPGQSIAVDFRRKNAPPGVAHITLGHHPKGDYGFAGVSVMDAPWAPFVVDFNLANVGGPSAGLMFSLAVVDKLTTGNLAGSKFVAGTGTITADGTVGRIGGIVHKMTAAREAGAAVFLVPAENCYEATSGRLPGLQLVKVDKLAGAVDALHAVTNGGQPPSC
;
A
#
# COMPACT_ATOMS: atom_id res chain seq x y z
N MET A 1 -29.25 4.52 18.78
CA MET A 1 -29.11 5.44 17.62
C MET A 1 -28.04 4.84 16.73
N TRP A 2 -28.36 4.51 15.48
CA TRP A 2 -27.41 3.87 14.56
C TRP A 2 -26.43 4.94 14.09
N ALA A 3 -25.13 4.69 14.27
CA ALA A 3 -24.09 5.56 13.74
C ALA A 3 -24.07 5.46 12.20
N THR A 4 -24.00 6.59 11.51
CA THR A 4 -23.81 6.60 10.06
C THR A 4 -22.32 6.37 9.78
N PRO A 5 -21.93 5.26 9.13
CA PRO A 5 -20.52 5.04 8.83
C PRO A 5 -20.02 6.09 7.82
N VAL A 6 -18.83 6.61 8.07
CA VAL A 6 -18.15 7.58 7.22
C VAL A 6 -16.93 6.89 6.62
N ALA A 7 -16.93 6.68 5.31
CA ALA A 7 -15.89 5.93 4.61
C ALA A 7 -14.91 6.83 3.80
N SER A 8 -15.20 8.13 3.67
CA SER A 8 -14.34 9.07 2.95
C SER A 8 -14.43 10.49 3.49
N ILE A 9 -13.43 11.32 3.16
CA ILE A 9 -13.43 12.76 3.44
C ILE A 9 -14.68 13.44 2.86
N GLU A 10 -15.07 13.05 1.66
CA GLU A 10 -16.25 13.64 0.99
C GLU A 10 -17.54 13.35 1.76
N GLN A 11 -17.71 12.12 2.25
CA GLN A 11 -18.86 11.76 3.09
C GLN A 11 -18.88 12.55 4.40
N PHE A 12 -17.72 12.69 5.05
CA PHE A 12 -17.61 13.47 6.29
C PHE A 12 -17.91 14.94 6.05
N THR A 13 -17.35 15.55 5.03
CA THR A 13 -17.59 16.96 4.70
C THR A 13 -19.03 17.20 4.22
N SER A 14 -19.61 16.27 3.48
CA SER A 14 -21.02 16.33 3.08
C SER A 14 -21.93 16.26 4.31
N PHE A 15 -21.67 15.37 5.25
CA PHE A 15 -22.41 15.28 6.51
C PHE A 15 -22.35 16.61 7.28
N LEU A 16 -21.17 17.21 7.44
CA LEU A 16 -21.02 18.48 8.15
C LEU A 16 -21.81 19.63 7.51
N LYS A 17 -21.92 19.67 6.18
CA LYS A 17 -22.73 20.68 5.45
C LYS A 17 -24.22 20.64 5.78
N HIS A 18 -24.71 19.52 6.31
CA HIS A 18 -26.10 19.37 6.75
C HIS A 18 -26.30 19.60 8.26
N THR A 19 -25.24 19.99 8.98
CA THR A 19 -25.28 20.31 10.41
C THR A 19 -25.27 21.83 10.63
N LYS A 20 -25.58 22.25 11.88
CA LYS A 20 -25.56 23.67 12.26
C LYS A 20 -24.49 23.94 13.32
N PRO A 21 -23.94 25.16 13.38
CA PRO A 21 -23.12 25.59 14.50
C PRO A 21 -23.85 25.36 15.84
N GLY A 22 -23.11 24.93 16.84
CA GLY A 22 -23.65 24.59 18.18
C GLY A 22 -24.26 23.19 18.28
N GLN A 23 -24.48 22.48 17.17
CA GLN A 23 -24.94 21.09 17.18
C GLN A 23 -23.86 20.17 17.77
N SER A 24 -24.25 19.25 18.67
CA SER A 24 -23.35 18.20 19.15
C SER A 24 -23.50 16.94 18.28
N ILE A 25 -22.39 16.38 17.85
CA ILE A 25 -22.30 15.10 17.13
C ILE A 25 -21.51 14.08 17.96
N ALA A 26 -21.92 12.82 17.92
CA ALA A 26 -21.15 11.72 18.49
C ALA A 26 -20.26 11.12 17.39
N VAL A 27 -18.98 10.94 17.69
CA VAL A 27 -17.99 10.37 16.78
C VAL A 27 -17.42 9.12 17.43
N ASP A 28 -17.65 7.97 16.81
CA ASP A 28 -16.98 6.74 17.17
C ASP A 28 -15.56 6.77 16.61
N PHE A 29 -14.56 6.54 17.47
CA PHE A 29 -13.17 6.58 17.04
C PHE A 29 -12.38 5.40 17.59
N ARG A 30 -11.30 5.07 16.89
CA ARG A 30 -10.29 4.12 17.34
C ARG A 30 -8.92 4.78 17.38
N ARG A 31 -8.14 4.49 18.40
CA ARG A 31 -6.74 4.89 18.50
C ARG A 31 -5.86 3.65 18.51
N LYS A 32 -4.64 3.77 18.00
CA LYS A 32 -3.63 2.71 18.11
C LYS A 32 -3.45 2.37 19.61
N ASN A 33 -3.52 1.08 19.94
CA ASN A 33 -3.32 0.55 21.30
C ASN A 33 -4.32 1.04 22.38
N ALA A 34 -5.51 1.47 22.00
CA ALA A 34 -6.56 1.84 22.94
C ALA A 34 -7.91 1.20 22.55
N PRO A 35 -8.82 0.93 23.50
CA PRO A 35 -10.17 0.48 23.17
C PRO A 35 -10.92 1.53 22.34
N PRO A 36 -11.91 1.12 21.54
CA PRO A 36 -12.80 2.05 20.85
C PRO A 36 -13.45 3.02 21.83
N GLY A 37 -13.62 4.26 21.41
CA GLY A 37 -14.25 5.30 22.23
C GLY A 37 -15.28 6.08 21.44
N VAL A 38 -16.12 6.80 22.14
CA VAL A 38 -17.07 7.77 21.59
C VAL A 38 -16.72 9.16 22.12
N ALA A 39 -16.58 10.11 21.22
CA ALA A 39 -16.39 11.52 21.56
C ALA A 39 -17.62 12.34 21.15
N HIS A 40 -18.06 13.24 22.01
CA HIS A 40 -19.08 14.22 21.68
C HIS A 40 -18.39 15.53 21.28
N ILE A 41 -18.62 15.99 20.06
CA ILE A 41 -18.01 17.20 19.51
C ILE A 41 -19.10 18.22 19.29
N THR A 42 -19.00 19.39 19.94
CA THR A 42 -19.85 20.54 19.64
C THR A 42 -19.26 21.29 18.45
N LEU A 43 -20.03 21.38 17.38
CA LEU A 43 -19.59 22.00 16.14
C LEU A 43 -19.54 23.52 16.27
N GLY A 44 -18.42 24.12 15.86
CA GLY A 44 -18.28 25.56 15.70
C GLY A 44 -18.93 26.06 14.41
N HIS A 45 -18.75 27.36 14.13
CA HIS A 45 -19.16 27.99 12.87
C HIS A 45 -18.09 27.79 11.79
N HIS A 46 -18.47 27.30 10.61
CA HIS A 46 -17.51 27.10 9.52
C HIS A 46 -17.12 28.48 8.91
N PRO A 47 -15.78 28.74 8.67
CA PRO A 47 -15.34 30.05 8.20
C PRO A 47 -15.90 30.49 6.82
N LYS A 48 -16.37 29.53 6.03
CA LYS A 48 -16.84 29.75 4.65
C LYS A 48 -18.31 29.43 4.42
N GLY A 49 -19.14 29.27 5.48
CA GLY A 49 -20.55 28.92 5.31
C GLY A 49 -21.28 28.74 6.62
N ASP A 50 -22.63 28.76 6.57
CA ASP A 50 -23.50 28.62 7.73
C ASP A 50 -23.80 27.13 8.01
N TYR A 51 -22.76 26.38 8.35
CA TYR A 51 -22.85 24.97 8.71
C TYR A 51 -21.82 24.62 9.80
N GLY A 52 -21.95 23.44 10.38
CA GLY A 52 -21.11 23.00 11.48
C GLY A 52 -19.66 22.78 11.09
N PHE A 53 -18.73 23.15 11.98
CA PHE A 53 -17.30 22.99 11.83
C PHE A 53 -16.73 22.16 12.97
N ALA A 54 -16.17 21.01 12.65
CA ALA A 54 -15.60 20.09 13.65
C ALA A 54 -14.19 20.47 14.13
N GLY A 55 -13.48 21.36 13.43
CA GLY A 55 -12.12 21.80 13.81
C GLY A 55 -11.05 20.71 13.71
N VAL A 56 -11.25 19.69 12.88
CA VAL A 56 -10.30 18.58 12.69
C VAL A 56 -9.78 18.55 11.27
N SER A 57 -8.53 18.14 11.12
CA SER A 57 -7.98 17.76 9.81
C SER A 57 -8.20 16.28 9.59
N VAL A 58 -8.76 15.92 8.45
CA VAL A 58 -9.06 14.54 8.09
C VAL A 58 -8.27 14.14 6.84
N MET A 59 -7.89 12.88 6.78
CA MET A 59 -7.29 12.25 5.61
C MET A 59 -7.93 10.89 5.40
N ASP A 60 -8.10 10.48 4.15
CA ASP A 60 -8.49 9.12 3.86
C ASP A 60 -7.33 8.19 4.18
N ALA A 61 -7.61 7.16 4.95
CA ALA A 61 -6.65 6.12 5.26
C ALA A 61 -7.30 4.74 5.03
N PRO A 62 -6.60 3.81 4.37
CA PRO A 62 -7.09 2.45 4.25
C PRO A 62 -7.24 1.86 5.65
N TRP A 63 -8.41 1.26 5.90
CA TRP A 63 -8.67 0.56 7.14
C TRP A 63 -8.59 -0.94 6.94
N ALA A 64 -7.88 -1.62 7.84
CA ALA A 64 -7.86 -3.07 7.91
C ALA A 64 -8.09 -3.51 9.37
N PRO A 65 -8.72 -4.69 9.60
CA PRO A 65 -8.94 -5.22 10.94
C PRO A 65 -7.67 -5.78 11.60
N PHE A 66 -6.50 -5.47 11.07
CA PHE A 66 -5.18 -5.88 11.53
C PHE A 66 -4.19 -4.72 11.45
N VAL A 67 -3.12 -4.83 12.21
CA VAL A 67 -1.98 -3.90 12.17
C VAL A 67 -0.82 -4.58 11.46
N VAL A 68 -0.19 -3.87 10.53
CA VAL A 68 1.05 -4.30 9.90
C VAL A 68 2.19 -3.49 10.47
N ASP A 69 3.11 -4.15 11.17
CA ASP A 69 4.34 -3.54 11.65
C ASP A 69 5.52 -4.10 10.84
N PHE A 70 6.21 -3.20 10.12
CA PHE A 70 7.45 -3.51 9.43
C PHE A 70 8.64 -3.16 10.34
N ASN A 71 9.25 -4.19 10.92
CA ASN A 71 10.44 -4.01 11.77
C ASN A 71 11.72 -4.24 10.96
N LEU A 72 12.08 -3.26 10.15
CA LEU A 72 13.24 -3.30 9.28
C LEU A 72 14.16 -2.12 9.61
N ALA A 73 15.26 -2.41 10.30
CA ALA A 73 16.12 -1.43 10.93
C ALA A 73 16.73 -0.36 9.98
N ASN A 74 16.90 -0.64 8.68
CA ASN A 74 17.57 0.29 7.76
C ASN A 74 16.97 0.26 6.33
N VAL A 75 15.74 -0.21 6.17
CA VAL A 75 15.05 -0.20 4.88
C VAL A 75 14.05 0.95 4.88
N GLY A 76 14.35 1.96 4.10
CA GLY A 76 13.50 3.14 3.97
C GLY A 76 13.29 3.54 2.51
N GLY A 77 12.38 4.49 2.33
CA GLY A 77 12.06 5.06 1.04
C GLY A 77 10.97 4.29 0.28
N PRO A 78 10.33 4.96 -0.69
CA PRO A 78 9.14 4.46 -1.36
C PRO A 78 9.42 3.24 -2.27
N SER A 79 10.67 2.99 -2.65
CA SER A 79 11.05 1.93 -3.60
C SER A 79 10.91 0.49 -3.07
N ALA A 80 10.66 0.33 -1.77
CA ALA A 80 10.36 -0.96 -1.15
C ALA A 80 8.85 -1.28 -1.10
N GLY A 81 8.00 -0.34 -1.49
CA GLY A 81 6.54 -0.44 -1.36
C GLY A 81 5.95 -1.70 -2.00
N LEU A 82 6.36 -2.06 -3.22
CA LEU A 82 5.93 -3.28 -3.87
C LEU A 82 6.21 -4.53 -3.02
N MET A 83 7.45 -4.67 -2.53
CA MET A 83 7.86 -5.86 -1.77
C MET A 83 7.18 -5.94 -0.41
N PHE A 84 6.96 -4.81 0.25
CA PHE A 84 6.19 -4.76 1.49
C PHE A 84 4.73 -5.14 1.27
N SER A 85 4.11 -4.65 0.20
CA SER A 85 2.74 -5.02 -0.14
C SER A 85 2.62 -6.51 -0.46
N LEU A 86 3.56 -7.08 -1.20
CA LEU A 86 3.60 -8.52 -1.48
C LEU A 86 3.80 -9.35 -0.21
N ALA A 87 4.66 -8.90 0.73
CA ALA A 87 4.84 -9.56 2.01
C ALA A 87 3.56 -9.56 2.86
N VAL A 88 2.78 -8.47 2.81
CA VAL A 88 1.46 -8.43 3.47
C VAL A 88 0.48 -9.41 2.81
N VAL A 89 0.41 -9.43 1.47
CA VAL A 89 -0.44 -10.38 0.74
C VAL A 89 -0.05 -11.82 1.07
N ASP A 90 1.24 -12.14 1.07
CA ASP A 90 1.75 -13.48 1.42
C ASP A 90 1.34 -13.90 2.83
N LYS A 91 1.36 -12.98 3.80
CA LYS A 91 0.93 -13.24 5.18
C LYS A 91 -0.58 -13.37 5.37
N LEU A 92 -1.36 -12.79 4.49
CA LEU A 92 -2.84 -12.79 4.55
C LEU A 92 -3.46 -13.90 3.69
N THR A 93 -2.68 -14.52 2.81
CA THR A 93 -3.12 -15.61 1.95
C THR A 93 -2.56 -16.95 2.44
N THR A 94 -3.25 -18.04 2.12
CA THR A 94 -2.74 -19.39 2.38
C THR A 94 -1.69 -19.76 1.34
N GLY A 95 -0.57 -20.30 1.77
CA GLY A 95 0.52 -20.72 0.88
C GLY A 95 1.75 -19.82 1.01
N ASN A 96 2.62 -19.88 0.02
CA ASN A 96 3.83 -19.08 -0.10
C ASN A 96 3.92 -18.57 -1.54
N LEU A 97 3.77 -17.26 -1.73
CA LEU A 97 3.78 -16.62 -3.05
C LEU A 97 5.10 -16.88 -3.80
N ALA A 98 6.21 -16.94 -3.10
CA ALA A 98 7.53 -17.18 -3.71
C ALA A 98 7.83 -18.68 -3.89
N GLY A 99 7.03 -19.59 -3.30
CA GLY A 99 7.33 -21.01 -3.26
C GLY A 99 8.69 -21.28 -2.59
N SER A 100 9.53 -22.05 -3.26
CA SER A 100 10.91 -22.31 -2.83
C SER A 100 11.96 -21.33 -3.43
N LYS A 101 11.51 -20.33 -4.21
CA LYS A 101 12.43 -19.43 -4.91
C LYS A 101 12.75 -18.20 -4.06
N PHE A 102 14.02 -17.79 -4.11
CA PHE A 102 14.38 -16.49 -3.57
C PHE A 102 13.98 -15.40 -4.59
N VAL A 103 12.96 -14.66 -4.24
CA VAL A 103 12.42 -13.54 -5.03
C VAL A 103 12.88 -12.23 -4.41
N ALA A 104 13.48 -11.38 -5.22
CA ALA A 104 13.75 -9.98 -4.91
C ALA A 104 12.92 -9.08 -5.83
N GLY A 105 12.89 -7.80 -5.54
CA GLY A 105 12.19 -6.84 -6.39
C GLY A 105 12.24 -5.43 -5.81
N THR A 106 11.73 -4.50 -6.58
CA THR A 106 11.62 -3.09 -6.18
C THR A 106 10.45 -2.43 -6.90
N GLY A 107 9.93 -1.36 -6.35
CA GLY A 107 8.86 -0.57 -6.94
C GLY A 107 8.23 0.33 -5.91
N THR A 108 7.82 1.53 -6.31
CA THR A 108 6.87 2.30 -5.51
C THR A 108 5.49 1.67 -5.66
N ILE A 109 4.57 1.96 -4.74
CA ILE A 109 3.19 1.51 -4.85
C ILE A 109 2.24 2.63 -4.45
N THR A 110 1.16 2.77 -5.18
CA THR A 110 0.08 3.70 -4.89
C THR A 110 -1.10 2.97 -4.25
N ALA A 111 -2.05 3.70 -3.69
CA ALA A 111 -3.21 3.13 -3.01
C ALA A 111 -4.09 2.22 -3.90
N ASP A 112 -4.09 2.47 -5.21
CA ASP A 112 -4.80 1.64 -6.21
C ASP A 112 -3.99 0.42 -6.68
N GLY A 113 -2.83 0.17 -6.06
CA GLY A 113 -1.94 -0.95 -6.37
C GLY A 113 -1.07 -0.75 -7.61
N THR A 114 -0.95 0.47 -8.17
CA THR A 114 -0.05 0.75 -9.28
C THR A 114 1.39 0.70 -8.83
N VAL A 115 2.22 -0.02 -9.57
CA VAL A 115 3.67 -0.13 -9.34
C VAL A 115 4.39 0.91 -10.18
N GLY A 116 5.07 1.85 -9.52
CA GLY A 116 5.81 2.91 -10.18
C GLY A 116 7.32 2.66 -10.24
N ARG A 117 7.97 3.39 -11.14
CA ARG A 117 9.41 3.32 -11.37
C ARG A 117 10.24 3.75 -10.16
N ILE A 118 11.50 3.31 -10.17
CA ILE A 118 12.51 3.67 -9.17
C ILE A 118 13.84 4.04 -9.84
N GLY A 119 14.78 4.56 -9.08
CA GLY A 119 16.15 4.81 -9.55
C GLY A 119 17.12 3.68 -9.20
N GLY A 120 18.17 3.53 -10.03
CA GLY A 120 19.28 2.62 -9.78
C GLY A 120 18.92 1.13 -9.83
N ILE A 121 18.04 0.74 -10.75
CA ILE A 121 17.55 -0.65 -10.83
C ILE A 121 18.68 -1.65 -11.07
N VAL A 122 19.67 -1.31 -11.87
CA VAL A 122 20.80 -2.20 -12.17
C VAL A 122 21.58 -2.56 -10.91
N HIS A 123 21.86 -1.57 -10.04
CA HIS A 123 22.55 -1.82 -8.76
C HIS A 123 21.73 -2.72 -7.84
N LYS A 124 20.41 -2.53 -7.82
CA LYS A 124 19.50 -3.37 -7.02
C LYS A 124 19.45 -4.81 -7.54
N MET A 125 19.45 -4.99 -8.85
CA MET A 125 19.50 -6.30 -9.49
C MET A 125 20.82 -7.02 -9.18
N THR A 126 21.95 -6.30 -9.25
CA THR A 126 23.27 -6.85 -8.91
C THR A 126 23.28 -7.32 -7.46
N ALA A 127 22.91 -6.48 -6.52
CA ALA A 127 22.83 -6.84 -5.10
C ALA A 127 21.87 -8.02 -4.84
N ALA A 128 20.73 -8.07 -5.50
CA ALA A 128 19.78 -9.17 -5.38
C ALA A 128 20.38 -10.48 -5.91
N ARG A 129 21.08 -10.45 -7.04
CA ARG A 129 21.73 -11.62 -7.62
C ARG A 129 22.88 -12.12 -6.75
N GLU A 130 23.69 -11.23 -6.20
CA GLU A 130 24.75 -11.54 -5.24
C GLU A 130 24.20 -12.18 -3.96
N ALA A 131 23.04 -11.73 -3.50
CA ALA A 131 22.32 -12.33 -2.37
C ALA A 131 21.69 -13.71 -2.71
N GLY A 132 21.73 -14.16 -3.97
CA GLY A 132 21.21 -15.45 -4.39
C GLY A 132 19.80 -15.42 -4.98
N ALA A 133 19.23 -14.26 -5.25
CA ALA A 133 17.91 -14.18 -5.88
C ALA A 133 17.91 -14.84 -7.27
N ALA A 134 16.87 -15.63 -7.54
CA ALA A 134 16.62 -16.26 -8.82
C ALA A 134 15.64 -15.46 -9.68
N VAL A 135 14.79 -14.65 -9.04
CA VAL A 135 13.75 -13.86 -9.67
C VAL A 135 13.84 -12.42 -9.16
N PHE A 136 13.66 -11.45 -10.07
CA PHE A 136 13.61 -10.04 -9.71
C PHE A 136 12.39 -9.37 -10.35
N LEU A 137 11.52 -8.80 -9.49
CA LEU A 137 10.36 -8.05 -9.94
C LEU A 137 10.78 -6.64 -10.36
N VAL A 138 10.52 -6.31 -11.60
CA VAL A 138 10.92 -5.06 -12.26
C VAL A 138 9.67 -4.22 -12.54
N PRO A 139 9.59 -2.97 -12.07
CA PRO A 139 8.53 -2.06 -12.50
C PRO A 139 8.53 -1.93 -14.03
N ALA A 140 7.36 -1.96 -14.65
CA ALA A 140 7.24 -1.94 -16.12
C ALA A 140 8.03 -0.78 -16.77
N GLU A 141 8.01 0.41 -16.12
CA GLU A 141 8.75 1.59 -16.59
C GLU A 141 10.28 1.49 -16.47
N ASN A 142 10.77 0.53 -15.66
CA ASN A 142 12.21 0.25 -15.54
C ASN A 142 12.68 -0.87 -16.47
N CYS A 143 11.82 -1.54 -17.23
CA CYS A 143 12.20 -2.70 -18.05
C CYS A 143 13.33 -2.40 -19.02
N TYR A 144 13.31 -1.23 -19.67
CA TYR A 144 14.38 -0.85 -20.60
C TYR A 144 15.75 -0.78 -19.90
N GLU A 145 15.83 -0.12 -18.77
CA GLU A 145 17.05 0.00 -17.97
C GLU A 145 17.49 -1.38 -17.40
N ALA A 146 16.52 -2.16 -16.91
CA ALA A 146 16.79 -3.48 -16.35
C ALA A 146 17.35 -4.47 -17.39
N THR A 147 16.84 -4.44 -18.62
CA THR A 147 17.33 -5.33 -19.69
C THR A 147 18.74 -4.98 -20.13
N SER A 148 19.16 -3.72 -20.11
CA SER A 148 20.54 -3.33 -20.40
C SER A 148 21.55 -3.79 -19.34
N GLY A 149 21.09 -4.01 -18.10
CA GLY A 149 21.88 -4.56 -16.98
C GLY A 149 21.57 -6.03 -16.66
N ARG A 150 21.08 -6.83 -17.63
CA ARG A 150 20.68 -8.21 -17.39
C ARG A 150 21.84 -9.08 -16.87
N LEU A 151 21.54 -9.86 -15.82
CA LEU A 151 22.51 -10.73 -15.16
C LEU A 151 22.16 -12.21 -15.40
N PRO A 152 23.13 -13.08 -15.69
CA PRO A 152 22.92 -14.52 -15.82
C PRO A 152 22.32 -15.12 -14.54
N GLY A 153 21.28 -15.95 -14.70
CA GLY A 153 20.63 -16.64 -13.59
C GLY A 153 19.68 -15.76 -12.76
N LEU A 154 19.39 -14.53 -13.19
CA LEU A 154 18.36 -13.69 -12.61
C LEU A 154 17.23 -13.51 -13.63
N GLN A 155 16.07 -14.11 -13.34
CA GLN A 155 14.86 -13.95 -14.16
C GLN A 155 14.22 -12.59 -13.88
N LEU A 156 14.09 -11.74 -14.91
CA LEU A 156 13.43 -10.44 -14.80
C LEU A 156 11.94 -10.59 -15.08
N VAL A 157 11.11 -10.21 -14.13
CA VAL A 157 9.65 -10.30 -14.21
C VAL A 157 9.07 -8.89 -14.19
N LYS A 158 8.41 -8.51 -15.29
CA LYS A 158 7.76 -7.19 -15.42
C LYS A 158 6.49 -7.11 -14.60
N VAL A 159 6.32 -6.03 -13.83
CA VAL A 159 5.13 -5.76 -13.01
C VAL A 159 4.70 -4.30 -13.12
N ASP A 160 3.41 -4.06 -13.24
CA ASP A 160 2.78 -2.74 -13.31
C ASP A 160 1.70 -2.53 -12.24
N LYS A 161 1.15 -3.62 -11.71
CA LYS A 161 0.15 -3.65 -10.64
C LYS A 161 0.52 -4.71 -9.60
N LEU A 162 0.09 -4.47 -8.34
CA LEU A 162 0.27 -5.44 -7.25
C LEU A 162 -0.40 -6.79 -7.58
N ALA A 163 -1.62 -6.77 -8.12
CA ALA A 163 -2.31 -7.98 -8.54
C ALA A 163 -1.51 -8.75 -9.61
N GLY A 164 -1.02 -8.05 -10.63
CA GLY A 164 -0.16 -8.65 -11.67
C GLY A 164 1.15 -9.21 -11.12
N ALA A 165 1.71 -8.62 -10.05
CA ALA A 165 2.89 -9.18 -9.38
C ALA A 165 2.57 -10.49 -8.64
N VAL A 166 1.39 -10.59 -8.01
CA VAL A 166 0.90 -11.84 -7.40
C VAL A 166 0.72 -12.92 -8.45
N ASP A 167 0.03 -12.63 -9.56
CA ASP A 167 -0.18 -13.56 -10.67
C ASP A 167 1.14 -14.03 -11.27
N ALA A 168 2.09 -13.10 -11.45
CA ALA A 168 3.42 -13.42 -11.96
C ALA A 168 4.20 -14.35 -11.01
N LEU A 169 4.11 -14.17 -9.70
CA LEU A 169 4.72 -15.06 -8.71
C LEU A 169 4.06 -16.45 -8.75
N HIS A 170 2.75 -16.52 -8.85
CA HIS A 170 2.05 -17.80 -9.06
C HIS A 170 2.51 -18.51 -10.35
N ALA A 171 2.69 -17.78 -11.46
CA ALA A 171 3.23 -18.35 -12.67
C ALA A 171 4.66 -18.90 -12.46
N VAL A 172 5.53 -18.13 -11.80
CA VAL A 172 6.91 -18.52 -11.47
C VAL A 172 6.95 -19.79 -10.61
N THR A 173 6.07 -19.93 -9.61
CA THR A 173 6.05 -21.07 -8.68
C THR A 173 5.46 -22.33 -9.32
N ASN A 174 4.52 -22.18 -10.24
CA ASN A 174 3.85 -23.27 -10.93
C ASN A 174 4.53 -23.68 -12.24
N GLY A 175 5.73 -23.15 -12.53
CA GLY A 175 6.48 -23.48 -13.74
C GLY A 175 5.95 -22.83 -15.03
N GLY A 176 5.06 -21.84 -14.90
CA GLY A 176 4.55 -21.03 -15.99
C GLY A 176 5.54 -19.93 -16.42
N GLN A 177 5.15 -19.17 -17.43
CA GLN A 177 5.92 -18.04 -17.94
C GLN A 177 5.29 -16.71 -17.45
N PRO A 178 5.92 -16.02 -16.49
CA PRO A 178 5.48 -14.68 -16.09
C PRO A 178 5.81 -13.65 -17.17
N PRO A 179 5.15 -12.47 -17.15
CA PRO A 179 5.53 -11.35 -18.00
C PRO A 179 7.01 -11.01 -17.81
N SER A 180 7.76 -10.84 -18.90
CA SER A 180 9.19 -10.51 -18.85
C SER A 180 9.46 -9.10 -19.39
N CYS A 181 10.57 -8.56 -19.02
CA CYS A 181 11.11 -7.36 -19.66
C CYS A 181 11.72 -7.66 -21.04
#